data_6140b6d13405e62e95ec8d802a35ea3a
#
_entry.id   6140b6d13405e62e95ec8d802a35ea3a
#
_cell.length_a   1.000
_cell.length_b   1.000
_cell.length_c   1.000
_cell.angle_alpha   90.00
_cell.angle_beta   90.00
_cell.angle_gamma   90.00
#
_symmetry.space_group_name_H-M   'P 1'
#
loop_
_entity.id
_entity.type
_entity.pdbx_description
1 polymer ?
#
loop_
_entity_poly.entity_id
_entity_poly.type
_entity_poly.pdbx_seq_one_letter_code
_entity_poly.pdbx_strand_id
1 'polypeptide(L)'
;MSYAIEITDLKKKYGNHEVLKGINFCVEHGEVFGILGINGAGKTTILECIEGFRKYHSGNIKISGNIGIQLQSASLPAYMKVSEVIQLFSKWKRAEIDNSLLMALGVTDLQKKLYTELSAGQKRRLHLALALIGKPDILFLDEPTTELDVEGRIS
;
A
#
# COMPACT_ATOMS: atom_id res chain seq x y z
N MET A 1 0.27 19.96 17.41
CA MET A 1 -0.28 18.71 16.81
C MET A 1 0.79 18.12 15.94
N SER A 2 1.06 16.82 16.05
CA SER A 2 2.05 16.16 15.18
C SER A 2 1.29 15.44 14.07
N TYR A 3 1.62 15.75 12.82
CA TYR A 3 1.06 15.04 11.66
C TYR A 3 1.77 13.70 11.43
N ALA A 4 1.03 12.71 10.96
CA ALA A 4 1.59 11.45 10.47
C ALA A 4 2.33 11.68 9.15
N ILE A 5 1.77 12.54 8.29
CA ILE A 5 2.37 12.95 7.01
C ILE A 5 2.20 14.46 6.86
N GLU A 6 3.26 15.15 6.44
CA GLU A 6 3.23 16.56 6.06
C GLU A 6 3.93 16.73 4.70
N ILE A 7 3.21 17.26 3.72
CA ILE A 7 3.71 17.52 2.37
C ILE A 7 3.61 19.02 2.08
N THR A 8 4.72 19.59 1.61
CA THR A 8 4.81 21.02 1.31
C THR A 8 5.43 21.22 -0.07
N ASP A 9 4.71 21.90 -0.96
CA ASP A 9 5.11 22.32 -2.32
C ASP A 9 5.72 21.18 -3.15
N LEU A 10 5.15 19.98 -3.06
CA LEU A 10 5.67 18.78 -3.73
C LEU A 10 5.50 18.92 -5.25
N LYS A 11 6.62 18.88 -6.00
CA LYS A 11 6.66 18.98 -7.45
C LYS A 11 7.37 17.81 -8.10
N LYS A 12 6.79 17.31 -9.18
CA LYS A 12 7.35 16.23 -10.00
C LYS A 12 7.09 16.45 -11.47
N LYS A 13 8.14 16.26 -12.27
CA LYS A 13 8.08 16.34 -13.75
C LYS A 13 8.58 15.04 -14.37
N TYR A 14 8.10 14.72 -15.55
CA TYR A 14 8.62 13.71 -16.47
C TYR A 14 8.93 14.40 -17.80
N GLY A 15 10.21 14.59 -18.10
CA GLY A 15 10.61 15.46 -19.20
C GLY A 15 10.05 16.87 -19.00
N ASN A 16 9.29 17.34 -19.98
CA ASN A 16 8.63 18.66 -19.93
C ASN A 16 7.22 18.63 -19.31
N HIS A 17 6.71 17.45 -18.96
CA HIS A 17 5.37 17.31 -18.38
C HIS A 17 5.40 17.36 -16.86
N GLU A 18 4.76 18.39 -16.28
CA GLU A 18 4.64 18.55 -14.83
C GLU A 18 3.42 17.77 -14.33
N VAL A 19 3.68 16.72 -13.53
CA VAL A 19 2.64 15.83 -12.98
C VAL A 19 2.18 16.31 -11.61
N LEU A 20 3.13 16.72 -10.75
CA LEU A 20 2.81 17.33 -9.46
C LEU A 20 3.25 18.79 -9.48
N LYS A 21 2.28 19.69 -9.22
CA LYS A 21 2.40 21.15 -9.44
C LYS A 21 2.42 21.94 -8.12
N GLY A 22 3.08 21.43 -7.09
CA GLY A 22 3.11 22.09 -5.79
C GLY A 22 1.99 21.60 -4.87
N ILE A 23 1.97 20.30 -4.61
CA ILE A 23 0.97 19.67 -3.76
C ILE A 23 1.28 19.97 -2.28
N ASN A 24 0.23 20.34 -1.54
CA ASN A 24 0.31 20.61 -0.10
C ASN A 24 -0.84 19.90 0.61
N PHE A 25 -0.54 19.07 1.60
CA PHE A 25 -1.51 18.53 2.54
C PHE A 25 -0.83 17.95 3.78
N CYS A 26 -1.61 17.75 4.83
CA CYS A 26 -1.20 17.08 6.04
C CYS A 26 -2.20 15.95 6.33
N VAL A 27 -1.71 14.88 6.97
CA VAL A 27 -2.53 13.77 7.46
C VAL A 27 -2.28 13.62 8.95
N GLU A 28 -3.32 13.60 9.75
CA GLU A 28 -3.23 13.43 11.21
C GLU A 28 -3.05 11.95 11.58
N HIS A 29 -2.56 11.69 12.78
CA HIS A 29 -2.53 10.32 13.31
C HIS A 29 -3.96 9.79 13.52
N GLY A 30 -4.22 8.57 13.02
CA GLY A 30 -5.54 7.93 13.08
C GLY A 30 -6.53 8.41 12.02
N GLU A 31 -6.12 9.31 11.13
CA GLU A 31 -6.94 9.78 10.01
C GLU A 31 -6.97 8.77 8.86
N VAL A 32 -8.13 8.64 8.20
CA VAL A 32 -8.26 7.97 6.91
C VAL A 32 -8.29 9.03 5.82
N PHE A 33 -7.21 9.15 5.07
CA PHE A 33 -7.03 10.16 4.03
C PHE A 33 -7.12 9.53 2.63
N GLY A 34 -7.97 10.06 1.77
CA GLY A 34 -8.18 9.57 0.41
C GLY A 34 -7.66 10.53 -0.65
N ILE A 35 -6.86 10.02 -1.60
CA ILE A 35 -6.43 10.76 -2.80
C ILE A 35 -7.30 10.33 -3.97
N LEU A 36 -8.18 11.21 -4.42
CA LEU A 36 -9.11 10.96 -5.52
C LEU A 36 -8.72 11.75 -6.76
N GLY A 37 -9.05 11.22 -7.93
CA GLY A 37 -8.79 11.89 -9.20
C GLY A 37 -8.91 10.94 -10.39
N ILE A 38 -8.97 11.49 -11.58
CA ILE A 38 -8.99 10.71 -12.83
C ILE A 38 -7.69 9.95 -13.06
N ASN A 39 -7.70 8.96 -13.92
CA ASN A 39 -6.48 8.24 -14.31
C ASN A 39 -5.47 9.20 -14.93
N GLY A 40 -4.20 9.09 -14.54
CA GLY A 40 -3.15 10.01 -14.97
C GLY A 40 -3.03 11.32 -14.17
N ALA A 41 -3.89 11.55 -13.16
CA ALA A 41 -3.83 12.75 -12.32
C ALA A 41 -2.63 12.80 -11.35
N GLY A 42 -1.75 11.78 -11.35
CA GLY A 42 -0.57 11.75 -10.49
C GLY A 42 -0.77 11.09 -9.12
N LYS A 43 -1.91 10.44 -8.87
CA LYS A 43 -2.19 9.75 -7.57
C LYS A 43 -1.10 8.76 -7.19
N THR A 44 -0.80 7.81 -8.07
CA THR A 44 0.28 6.83 -7.86
C THR A 44 1.64 7.53 -7.71
N THR A 45 1.90 8.59 -8.47
CA THR A 45 3.14 9.36 -8.35
C THR A 45 3.29 10.01 -6.99
N ILE A 46 2.20 10.54 -6.40
CA ILE A 46 2.23 11.10 -5.04
C ILE A 46 2.57 10.00 -4.04
N LEU A 47 1.86 8.85 -4.10
CA LEU A 47 2.11 7.73 -3.20
C LEU A 47 3.55 7.23 -3.33
N GLU A 48 4.05 6.98 -4.55
CA GLU A 48 5.44 6.54 -4.78
C GLU A 48 6.48 7.55 -4.27
N CYS A 49 6.20 8.85 -4.32
CA CYS A 49 7.09 9.87 -3.74
C CYS A 49 7.09 9.80 -2.21
N ILE A 50 5.92 9.63 -1.57
CA ILE A 50 5.79 9.50 -0.12
C ILE A 50 6.46 8.22 0.36
N GLU A 51 6.26 7.12 -0.34
CA GLU A 51 6.86 5.80 -0.04
C GLU A 51 8.37 5.74 -0.28
N GLY A 52 8.94 6.76 -0.92
CA GLY A 52 10.37 6.85 -1.23
C GLY A 52 10.79 6.05 -2.47
N PHE A 53 9.87 5.44 -3.20
CA PHE A 53 10.16 4.72 -4.44
C PHE A 53 10.48 5.64 -5.61
N ARG A 54 10.06 6.91 -5.51
CA ARG A 54 10.24 7.88 -6.58
C ARG A 54 10.82 9.19 -6.07
N LYS A 55 11.87 9.68 -6.72
CA LYS A 55 12.41 11.01 -6.42
C LYS A 55 11.50 12.11 -6.97
N TYR A 56 11.31 13.16 -6.19
CA TYR A 56 10.62 14.39 -6.60
C TYR A 56 11.61 15.50 -6.92
N HIS A 57 11.17 16.58 -7.56
CA HIS A 57 12.05 17.67 -8.02
C HIS A 57 12.23 18.75 -6.97
N SER A 58 11.15 19.10 -6.28
CA SER A 58 11.17 20.09 -5.20
C SER A 58 10.03 19.85 -4.22
N GLY A 59 10.08 20.53 -3.08
CA GLY A 59 9.16 20.37 -1.99
C GLY A 59 9.74 19.57 -0.84
N ASN A 60 8.91 19.27 0.14
CA ASN A 60 9.31 18.52 1.31
C ASN A 60 8.24 17.50 1.69
N ILE A 61 8.69 16.32 2.11
CA ILE A 61 7.85 15.24 2.65
C ILE A 61 8.40 14.87 4.02
N LYS A 62 7.57 14.99 5.06
CA LYS A 62 7.87 14.48 6.40
C LYS A 62 6.90 13.38 6.76
N ILE A 63 7.42 12.29 7.30
CA ILE A 63 6.66 11.12 7.75
C ILE A 63 7.06 10.84 9.19
N SER A 64 6.06 10.67 10.04
CA SER A 64 6.23 10.34 11.46
C SER A 64 5.69 8.96 11.74
N GLY A 65 6.57 7.96 11.83
CA GLY A 65 6.24 6.57 12.10
C GLY A 65 6.67 5.59 11.00
N ASN A 66 6.38 4.33 11.23
CA ASN A 66 6.68 3.23 10.30
C ASN A 66 5.57 3.11 9.25
N ILE A 67 5.95 2.85 8.01
CA ILE A 67 4.99 2.70 6.91
C ILE A 67 4.80 1.23 6.52
N GLY A 68 3.56 0.86 6.25
CA GLY A 68 3.15 -0.36 5.57
C GLY A 68 2.61 -0.01 4.19
N ILE A 69 3.00 -0.78 3.18
CA ILE A 69 2.59 -0.55 1.80
C ILE A 69 1.93 -1.81 1.28
N GLN A 70 0.69 -1.68 0.81
CA GLN A 70 0.05 -2.74 0.06
C GLN A 70 0.53 -2.69 -1.39
N LEU A 71 1.36 -3.66 -1.77
CA LEU A 71 1.91 -3.75 -3.12
C LEU A 71 0.79 -4.15 -4.11
N GLN A 72 0.52 -3.30 -5.09
CA GLN A 72 -0.50 -3.56 -6.14
C GLN A 72 -0.09 -4.66 -7.10
N SER A 73 1.17 -4.68 -7.49
CA SER A 73 1.70 -5.55 -8.53
C SER A 73 2.89 -6.39 -8.09
N ALA A 74 3.01 -6.68 -6.78
CA ALA A 74 4.05 -7.57 -6.32
C ALA A 74 3.81 -8.95 -6.93
N SER A 75 4.52 -9.24 -8.00
CA SER A 75 4.68 -10.60 -8.48
C SER A 75 5.49 -11.36 -7.43
N LEU A 76 4.81 -11.83 -6.40
CA LEU A 76 5.40 -12.78 -5.49
C LEU A 76 5.75 -14.05 -6.28
N PRO A 77 6.82 -14.75 -5.92
CA PRO A 77 7.21 -15.96 -6.63
C PRO A 77 6.04 -16.96 -6.71
N ALA A 78 5.69 -17.34 -7.93
CA ALA A 78 4.48 -18.11 -8.25
C ALA A 78 4.32 -19.37 -7.40
N TYR A 79 5.42 -20.06 -7.14
CA TYR A 79 5.46 -21.36 -6.47
C TYR A 79 5.85 -21.30 -4.99
N MET A 80 5.90 -20.10 -4.39
CA MET A 80 6.05 -19.98 -2.94
C MET A 80 4.71 -20.25 -2.24
N LYS A 81 4.78 -20.95 -1.11
CA LYS A 81 3.64 -21.10 -0.21
C LYS A 81 3.35 -19.78 0.50
N VAL A 82 2.08 -19.56 0.80
CA VAL A 82 1.67 -18.36 1.57
C VAL A 82 2.43 -18.25 2.88
N SER A 83 2.64 -19.37 3.60
CA SER A 83 3.42 -19.40 4.84
C SER A 83 4.88 -18.95 4.64
N GLU A 84 5.50 -19.32 3.53
CA GLU A 84 6.88 -18.94 3.21
C GLU A 84 6.99 -17.44 2.91
N VAL A 85 6.02 -16.90 2.18
CA VAL A 85 5.93 -15.45 1.90
C VAL A 85 5.78 -14.67 3.21
N ILE A 86 4.87 -15.09 4.10
CA ILE A 86 4.65 -14.45 5.39
C ILE A 86 5.95 -14.47 6.23
N GLN A 87 6.62 -15.61 6.29
CA GLN A 87 7.90 -15.74 7.02
C GLN A 87 8.99 -14.85 6.42
N LEU A 88 9.07 -14.75 5.08
CA LEU A 88 10.03 -13.90 4.40
C LEU A 88 9.84 -12.42 4.79
N PHE A 89 8.59 -11.94 4.74
CA PHE A 89 8.25 -10.57 5.10
C PHE A 89 8.45 -10.28 6.59
N SER A 90 8.11 -11.23 7.46
CA SER A 90 8.36 -11.15 8.90
C SER A 90 9.86 -10.97 9.19
N LYS A 91 10.71 -11.78 8.57
CA LYS A 91 12.17 -11.67 8.71
C LYS A 91 12.69 -10.35 8.14
N TRP A 92 12.23 -9.95 6.96
CA TRP A 92 12.64 -8.71 6.32
C TRP A 92 12.29 -7.48 7.16
N LYS A 93 11.06 -7.44 7.69
CA LYS A 93 10.60 -6.37 8.58
C LYS A 93 11.09 -6.51 10.04
N ARG A 94 11.81 -7.60 10.37
CA ARG A 94 12.23 -7.94 11.75
C ARG A 94 11.08 -7.88 12.75
N ALA A 95 9.94 -8.43 12.38
CA ALA A 95 8.71 -8.40 13.14
C ALA A 95 8.15 -9.81 13.33
N GLU A 96 7.48 -10.04 14.44
CA GLU A 96 6.78 -11.30 14.71
C GLU A 96 5.52 -11.43 13.86
N ILE A 97 5.14 -12.67 13.58
CA ILE A 97 3.90 -12.99 12.85
C ILE A 97 2.75 -12.91 13.85
N ASP A 98 1.80 -12.01 13.58
CA ASP A 98 0.57 -11.88 14.35
C ASP A 98 -0.49 -12.85 13.80
N ASN A 99 -0.68 -13.99 14.47
CA ASN A 99 -1.65 -14.99 14.07
C ASN A 99 -3.10 -14.49 14.18
N SER A 100 -3.39 -13.57 15.07
CA SER A 100 -4.72 -12.98 15.20
C SER A 100 -5.07 -12.11 13.99
N LEU A 101 -4.09 -11.37 13.47
CA LEU A 101 -4.20 -10.62 12.23
C LEU A 101 -4.44 -11.55 11.02
N LEU A 102 -3.67 -12.63 10.91
CA LEU A 102 -3.84 -13.60 9.81
C LEU A 102 -5.22 -14.26 9.84
N MET A 103 -5.73 -14.54 11.04
CA MET A 103 -7.08 -15.08 11.23
C MET A 103 -8.15 -14.04 10.82
N ALA A 104 -8.04 -12.81 11.30
CA ALA A 104 -8.98 -11.73 10.99
C ALA A 104 -9.08 -11.45 9.48
N LEU A 105 -7.97 -11.58 8.75
CA LEU A 105 -7.91 -11.40 7.29
C LEU A 105 -8.25 -12.68 6.51
N GLY A 106 -8.54 -13.79 7.18
CA GLY A 106 -8.82 -15.08 6.53
C GLY A 106 -7.64 -15.63 5.73
N VAL A 107 -6.41 -15.39 6.20
CA VAL A 107 -5.17 -15.85 5.57
C VAL A 107 -4.67 -17.16 6.20
N THR A 108 -5.11 -17.48 7.41
CA THR A 108 -4.67 -18.68 8.14
C THR A 108 -4.89 -19.96 7.34
N ASP A 109 -6.06 -20.12 6.72
CA ASP A 109 -6.42 -21.30 5.93
C ASP A 109 -5.70 -21.37 4.57
N LEU A 110 -5.06 -20.28 4.16
CA LEU A 110 -4.35 -20.18 2.90
C LEU A 110 -2.87 -20.57 3.02
N GLN A 111 -2.33 -20.72 4.22
CA GLN A 111 -0.88 -20.87 4.46
C GLN A 111 -0.22 -22.01 3.71
N LYS A 112 -0.94 -23.10 3.43
CA LYS A 112 -0.42 -24.29 2.72
C LYS A 112 -0.50 -24.15 1.20
N LYS A 113 -1.28 -23.19 0.68
CA LYS A 113 -1.46 -22.98 -0.77
C LYS A 113 -0.25 -22.27 -1.37
N LEU A 114 0.00 -22.56 -2.65
CA LEU A 114 0.92 -21.79 -3.47
C LEU A 114 0.29 -20.44 -3.86
N TYR A 115 1.11 -19.43 -4.06
CA TYR A 115 0.63 -18.10 -4.44
C TYR A 115 -0.21 -18.13 -5.74
N THR A 116 0.16 -18.98 -6.70
CA THR A 116 -0.60 -19.19 -7.96
C THR A 116 -1.99 -19.77 -7.76
N GLU A 117 -2.23 -20.51 -6.67
CA GLU A 117 -3.51 -21.14 -6.37
C GLU A 117 -4.52 -20.19 -5.73
N LEU A 118 -4.09 -18.97 -5.40
CA LEU A 118 -4.93 -17.98 -4.76
C LEU A 118 -5.82 -17.27 -5.78
N SER A 119 -7.10 -17.10 -5.44
CA SER A 119 -7.98 -16.16 -6.15
C SER A 119 -7.50 -14.72 -5.98
N ALA A 120 -7.97 -13.80 -6.84
CA ALA A 120 -7.66 -12.37 -6.74
C ALA A 120 -7.95 -11.80 -5.34
N GLY A 121 -9.12 -12.10 -4.78
CA GLY A 121 -9.48 -11.68 -3.42
C GLY A 121 -8.60 -12.30 -2.34
N GLN A 122 -8.15 -13.55 -2.49
CA GLN A 122 -7.20 -14.18 -1.56
C GLN A 122 -5.82 -13.54 -1.64
N LYS A 123 -5.31 -13.24 -2.84
CA LYS A 123 -4.07 -12.50 -3.05
C LYS A 123 -4.12 -11.14 -2.37
N ARG A 124 -5.23 -10.41 -2.53
CA ARG A 124 -5.42 -9.11 -1.92
C ARG A 124 -5.37 -9.17 -0.39
N ARG A 125 -6.07 -10.16 0.22
CA ARG A 125 -6.01 -10.37 1.68
C ARG A 125 -4.60 -10.71 2.16
N LEU A 126 -3.85 -11.52 1.40
CA LEU A 126 -2.45 -11.79 1.69
C LEU A 126 -1.60 -10.52 1.60
N HIS A 127 -1.72 -9.72 0.53
CA HIS A 127 -0.95 -8.48 0.37
C HIS A 127 -1.24 -7.48 1.51
N LEU A 128 -2.51 -7.39 1.94
CA LEU A 128 -2.88 -6.57 3.10
C LEU A 128 -2.23 -7.11 4.39
N ALA A 129 -2.25 -8.42 4.60
CA ALA A 129 -1.58 -9.03 5.74
C ALA A 129 -0.07 -8.72 5.76
N LEU A 130 0.60 -8.83 4.60
CA LEU A 130 2.03 -8.51 4.46
C LEU A 130 2.33 -7.03 4.75
N ALA A 131 1.45 -6.12 4.31
CA ALA A 131 1.57 -4.70 4.59
C ALA A 131 1.50 -4.40 6.08
N LEU A 132 0.64 -5.12 6.82
CA LEU A 132 0.39 -4.95 8.24
C LEU A 132 1.41 -5.67 9.16
N ILE A 133 2.28 -6.53 8.62
CA ILE A 133 3.38 -7.12 9.40
C ILE A 133 4.25 -5.99 9.98
N GLY A 134 4.55 -6.06 11.26
CA GLY A 134 5.32 -5.04 11.97
C GLY A 134 4.48 -3.88 12.51
N LYS A 135 3.15 -3.96 12.42
CA LYS A 135 2.19 -2.98 12.96
C LYS A 135 2.55 -1.55 12.58
N PRO A 136 2.51 -1.22 11.28
CA PRO A 136 2.87 0.12 10.82
C PRO A 136 1.95 1.19 11.39
N ASP A 137 2.50 2.39 11.63
CA ASP A 137 1.73 3.57 12.06
C ASP A 137 0.91 4.16 10.92
N ILE A 138 1.38 3.97 9.68
CA ILE A 138 0.77 4.49 8.45
C ILE A 138 0.66 3.36 7.45
N LEU A 139 -0.54 3.16 6.87
CA LEU A 139 -0.78 2.17 5.84
C LEU A 139 -1.15 2.85 4.51
N PHE A 140 -0.37 2.56 3.46
CA PHE A 140 -0.68 2.98 2.10
C PHE A 140 -1.42 1.87 1.35
N LEU A 141 -2.57 2.26 0.78
CA LEU A 141 -3.39 1.40 -0.07
C LEU A 141 -3.55 2.10 -1.43
N ASP A 142 -2.95 1.56 -2.47
CA ASP A 142 -3.15 2.06 -3.83
C ASP A 142 -4.26 1.25 -4.51
N GLU A 143 -5.25 1.95 -5.10
CA GLU A 143 -6.43 1.39 -5.78
C GLU A 143 -7.09 0.20 -5.04
N PRO A 144 -7.52 0.35 -3.78
CA PRO A 144 -8.06 -0.75 -3.00
C PRO A 144 -9.34 -1.38 -3.58
N THR A 145 -9.92 -0.82 -4.63
CA THR A 145 -11.24 -1.21 -5.20
C THR A 145 -11.21 -1.67 -6.65
N THR A 146 -10.07 -1.71 -7.34
CA THR A 146 -9.98 -2.01 -8.78
C THR A 146 -10.48 -3.39 -9.21
N GLU A 147 -10.71 -4.31 -8.28
CA GLU A 147 -11.26 -5.64 -8.56
C GLU A 147 -12.62 -5.89 -7.88
N LEU A 148 -13.22 -4.86 -7.29
CA LEU A 148 -14.63 -4.93 -6.95
C LEU A 148 -15.41 -4.64 -8.24
N ASP A 149 -15.80 -5.70 -8.94
CA ASP A 149 -16.79 -5.64 -10.00
C ASP A 149 -18.03 -4.92 -9.47
N VAL A 150 -18.14 -3.64 -9.80
CA VAL A 150 -19.39 -2.89 -9.67
C VAL A 150 -20.26 -3.24 -10.88
N GLU A 151 -20.44 -4.52 -11.15
CA GLU A 151 -21.57 -5.03 -11.92
C GLU A 151 -22.74 -5.33 -10.98
N GLY A 152 -23.13 -4.36 -10.21
CA GLY A 152 -24.46 -4.24 -9.68
C GLY A 152 -25.38 -3.78 -10.82
N ARG A 153 -25.82 -4.70 -11.67
CA ARG A 153 -26.93 -4.47 -12.60
C ARG A 153 -28.12 -3.96 -11.79
N ILE A 154 -28.43 -2.70 -11.99
CA ILE A 154 -29.78 -2.19 -11.73
C ILE A 154 -30.63 -2.78 -12.86
N SER A 155 -31.40 -3.79 -12.54
CA SER A 155 -32.54 -4.30 -13.32
C SER A 155 -33.79 -3.62 -12.81
#